data_085d34ec64f89921210eb978114794bb
#
_entry.id   085d34ec64f89921210eb978114794bb
#
_cell.length_a   1.000
_cell.length_b   1.000
_cell.length_c   1.000
_cell.angle_alpha   90.00
_cell.angle_beta   90.00
_cell.angle_gamma   90.00
#
_symmetry.space_group_name_H-M   'P 1'
#
loop_
_entity.id
_entity.type
_entity.pdbx_description
1 polymer ?
#
loop_
_entity_poly.entity_id
_entity_poly.type
_entity_poly.pdbx_seq_one_letter_code
_entity_poly.pdbx_strand_id
1 'polypeptide(L)'
;GKTMLAKRLPSILPDLTYSEAIEITKIYSAAALLDPAEGLIKIRPFRAPHHTVSNIALVGGGKVPKPGEISLAHHGVLFLDELPEYKRDALEVLRQPLEDGHITVSRAQGSVTFPAKFMLVASMNPCPCGYFHSGDPSHECNCTPHQIARYLSRISGPLLDRFDMHIEVNPISFEKLSGNREGESSRDMKAAVDKARAVQLERYKKKSIFSNAQLSSRQIDKYCRLTDSQKLMIKDAFLALSLSARAYSRILRVARTIADLEGEENIQDSHLAEAIQYRSLDRQYWG
;
A
#
# COMPACT_ATOMS: atom_id res chain seq x y z
N GLY A 1 0.19 -13.89 -11.28
CA GLY A 1 -0.64 -14.02 -10.05
C GLY A 1 -0.81 -12.72 -9.27
N LYS A 2 -0.03 -11.65 -9.54
CA LYS A 2 -0.03 -10.38 -8.76
C LYS A 2 -1.42 -9.75 -8.63
N THR A 3 -2.12 -9.57 -9.74
CA THR A 3 -3.47 -8.99 -9.78
C THR A 3 -4.51 -9.83 -9.00
N MET A 4 -4.38 -11.16 -9.05
CA MET A 4 -5.26 -12.06 -8.31
C MET A 4 -5.05 -11.92 -6.79
N LEU A 5 -3.81 -11.81 -6.33
CA LEU A 5 -3.48 -11.55 -4.92
C LEU A 5 -4.07 -10.22 -4.46
N ALA A 6 -3.86 -9.14 -5.24
CA ALA A 6 -4.38 -7.82 -4.90
C ALA A 6 -5.92 -7.80 -4.72
N LYS A 7 -6.66 -8.49 -5.61
CA LYS A 7 -8.13 -8.60 -5.55
C LYS A 7 -8.63 -9.34 -4.29
N ARG A 8 -7.79 -10.11 -3.62
CA ARG A 8 -8.14 -10.83 -2.38
C ARG A 8 -7.93 -9.99 -1.12
N LEU A 9 -7.15 -8.90 -1.18
CA LEU A 9 -6.86 -8.07 -0.01
C LEU A 9 -8.11 -7.57 0.73
N PRO A 10 -9.18 -7.09 0.07
CA PRO A 10 -10.37 -6.64 0.79
C PRO A 10 -10.99 -7.71 1.71
N SER A 11 -10.88 -9.00 1.35
CA SER A 11 -11.47 -10.10 2.13
C SER A 11 -10.75 -10.39 3.45
N ILE A 12 -9.52 -9.88 3.63
CA ILE A 12 -8.73 -10.04 4.85
C ILE A 12 -8.60 -8.75 5.66
N LEU A 13 -9.08 -7.62 5.14
CA LEU A 13 -9.08 -6.36 5.88
C LEU A 13 -10.15 -6.40 7.00
N PRO A 14 -9.93 -5.67 8.11
CA PRO A 14 -10.93 -5.52 9.16
C PRO A 14 -12.25 -4.95 8.62
N ASP A 15 -13.37 -5.35 9.20
CA ASP A 15 -14.66 -4.85 8.78
C ASP A 15 -14.75 -3.32 8.96
N LEU A 16 -15.64 -2.69 8.18
CA LEU A 16 -15.89 -1.25 8.30
C LEU A 16 -16.57 -0.96 9.64
N THR A 17 -16.09 0.06 10.33
CA THR A 17 -16.86 0.68 11.40
C THR A 17 -18.06 1.44 10.80
N TYR A 18 -19.07 1.71 11.61
CA TYR A 18 -20.24 2.47 11.17
C TYR A 18 -19.86 3.88 10.65
N SER A 19 -18.89 4.53 11.29
CA SER A 19 -18.38 5.83 10.84
C SER A 19 -17.69 5.76 9.48
N GLU A 20 -16.82 4.76 9.27
CA GLU A 20 -16.16 4.53 7.96
C GLU A 20 -17.20 4.25 6.86
N ALA A 21 -18.21 3.44 7.15
CA ALA A 21 -19.29 3.13 6.21
C ALA A 21 -20.07 4.38 5.79
N ILE A 22 -20.37 5.31 6.73
CA ILE A 22 -21.01 6.59 6.42
C ILE A 22 -20.10 7.46 5.53
N GLU A 23 -18.81 7.54 5.84
CA GLU A 23 -17.87 8.36 5.05
C GLU A 23 -17.80 7.86 3.60
N ILE A 24 -17.69 6.55 3.40
CA ILE A 24 -17.68 5.93 2.06
C ILE A 24 -19.01 6.20 1.34
N THR A 25 -20.14 5.99 2.01
CA THR A 25 -21.47 6.18 1.42
C THR A 25 -21.67 7.62 0.95
N LYS A 26 -21.21 8.62 1.71
CA LYS A 26 -21.24 10.04 1.30
C LYS A 26 -20.43 10.29 0.03
N ILE A 27 -19.24 9.68 -0.10
CA ILE A 27 -18.39 9.81 -1.28
C ILE A 27 -19.07 9.21 -2.51
N TYR A 28 -19.62 7.99 -2.38
CA TYR A 28 -20.31 7.30 -3.47
C TYR A 28 -21.59 8.02 -3.88
N SER A 29 -22.32 8.59 -2.93
CA SER A 29 -23.48 9.46 -3.19
C SER A 29 -23.08 10.73 -3.97
N ALA A 30 -22.00 11.41 -3.57
CA ALA A 30 -21.48 12.59 -4.28
C ALA A 30 -20.97 12.25 -5.68
N ALA A 31 -20.50 11.03 -5.91
CA ALA A 31 -20.12 10.51 -7.23
C ALA A 31 -21.34 10.11 -8.11
N ALA A 32 -22.53 10.02 -7.52
CA ALA A 32 -23.74 9.43 -8.13
C ALA A 32 -23.54 7.94 -8.49
N LEU A 33 -22.81 7.20 -7.64
CA LEU A 33 -22.51 5.77 -7.77
C LEU A 33 -23.16 4.93 -6.67
N LEU A 34 -23.94 5.56 -5.77
CA LEU A 34 -24.68 4.83 -4.74
C LEU A 34 -25.95 4.23 -5.34
N ASP A 35 -26.13 2.94 -5.17
CA ASP A 35 -27.40 2.29 -5.49
C ASP A 35 -28.43 2.70 -4.42
N PRO A 36 -29.57 3.31 -4.79
CA PRO A 36 -30.62 3.68 -3.84
C PRO A 36 -31.12 2.49 -2.99
N ALA A 37 -31.04 1.27 -3.50
CA ALA A 37 -31.48 0.05 -2.81
C ALA A 37 -30.48 -0.45 -1.76
N GLU A 38 -29.18 -0.14 -1.91
CA GLU A 38 -28.13 -0.62 -1.00
C GLU A 38 -28.04 0.17 0.30
N GLY A 39 -28.47 1.41 0.32
CA GLY A 39 -28.44 2.28 1.51
C GLY A 39 -26.98 2.56 1.96
N LEU A 40 -26.48 1.84 2.95
CA LEU A 40 -25.15 2.02 3.51
C LEU A 40 -24.16 1.03 2.90
N ILE A 41 -23.02 1.51 2.42
CA ILE A 41 -21.93 0.66 1.91
C ILE A 41 -21.25 -0.03 3.10
N LYS A 42 -21.25 -1.37 3.10
CA LYS A 42 -20.74 -2.22 4.20
C LYS A 42 -19.42 -2.92 3.87
N ILE A 43 -18.97 -2.85 2.62
CA ILE A 43 -17.76 -3.54 2.13
C ILE A 43 -16.70 -2.51 1.79
N ARG A 44 -15.44 -2.78 2.17
CA ARG A 44 -14.31 -1.90 1.80
C ARG A 44 -14.17 -1.82 0.30
N PRO A 45 -14.12 -0.61 -0.28
CA PRO A 45 -13.97 -0.43 -1.72
C PRO A 45 -12.67 -1.03 -2.24
N PHE A 46 -12.74 -1.63 -3.44
CA PHE A 46 -11.57 -2.01 -4.22
C PHE A 46 -11.64 -1.29 -5.57
N ARG A 47 -10.74 -0.35 -5.78
CA ARG A 47 -10.67 0.44 -7.02
C ARG A 47 -9.42 0.03 -7.79
N ALA A 48 -9.58 -0.30 -9.06
CA ALA A 48 -8.48 -0.74 -9.93
C ALA A 48 -8.59 -0.01 -11.28
N PRO A 49 -8.29 1.29 -11.33
CA PRO A 49 -8.31 2.03 -12.59
C PRO A 49 -7.26 1.49 -13.55
N HIS A 50 -7.58 1.45 -14.84
CA HIS A 50 -6.62 1.07 -15.88
C HIS A 50 -5.52 2.14 -16.02
N HIS A 51 -4.30 1.77 -16.43
CA HIS A 51 -3.17 2.70 -16.56
C HIS A 51 -3.40 3.85 -17.57
N THR A 52 -4.40 3.73 -18.46
CA THR A 52 -4.82 4.80 -19.37
C THR A 52 -5.76 5.83 -18.73
N VAL A 53 -6.07 5.68 -17.45
CA VAL A 53 -6.95 6.60 -16.71
C VAL A 53 -6.46 8.04 -16.80
N SER A 54 -7.39 8.99 -17.00
CA SER A 54 -7.03 10.40 -17.00
C SER A 54 -6.82 10.92 -15.57
N ASN A 55 -5.99 11.98 -15.41
CA ASN A 55 -5.80 12.62 -14.11
C ASN A 55 -7.13 13.08 -13.49
N ILE A 56 -8.08 13.56 -14.32
CA ILE A 56 -9.41 13.98 -13.84
C ILE A 56 -10.20 12.79 -13.31
N ALA A 57 -10.16 11.64 -13.96
CA ALA A 57 -10.85 10.45 -13.45
C ALA A 57 -10.19 9.93 -12.17
N LEU A 58 -8.87 10.07 -12.03
CA LEU A 58 -8.13 9.63 -10.86
C LEU A 58 -8.38 10.56 -9.65
N VAL A 59 -8.24 11.87 -9.83
CA VAL A 59 -8.36 12.90 -8.79
C VAL A 59 -9.81 13.29 -8.52
N GLY A 60 -10.60 13.36 -9.58
CA GLY A 60 -11.91 13.96 -9.57
C GLY A 60 -11.94 15.30 -10.31
N GLY A 61 -13.12 15.82 -10.55
CA GLY A 61 -13.31 17.08 -11.28
C GLY A 61 -14.67 17.18 -11.94
N GLY A 62 -14.72 17.98 -13.00
CA GLY A 62 -15.94 18.33 -13.73
C GLY A 62 -16.41 19.76 -13.46
N LYS A 63 -17.52 20.19 -14.10
CA LYS A 63 -18.15 21.50 -13.82
C LYS A 63 -18.63 21.56 -12.37
N VAL A 64 -19.30 20.52 -11.91
CA VAL A 64 -19.57 20.24 -10.50
C VAL A 64 -18.51 19.24 -10.05
N PRO A 65 -17.63 19.60 -9.09
CA PRO A 65 -16.56 18.72 -8.65
C PRO A 65 -17.10 17.38 -8.11
N LYS A 66 -16.75 16.27 -8.76
CA LYS A 66 -17.05 14.90 -8.30
C LYS A 66 -15.79 14.23 -7.80
N PRO A 67 -15.87 13.31 -6.82
CA PRO A 67 -14.74 12.52 -6.38
C PRO A 67 -14.25 11.59 -7.50
N GLY A 68 -12.93 11.38 -7.59
CA GLY A 68 -12.29 10.44 -8.50
C GLY A 68 -11.97 9.11 -7.84
N GLU A 69 -11.27 8.22 -8.57
CA GLU A 69 -10.90 6.86 -8.13
C GLU A 69 -10.15 6.84 -6.79
N ILE A 70 -9.30 7.85 -6.53
CA ILE A 70 -8.56 8.00 -5.28
C ILE A 70 -9.52 8.14 -4.09
N SER A 71 -10.54 9.01 -4.22
CA SER A 71 -11.53 9.21 -3.16
C SER A 71 -12.53 8.06 -3.07
N LEU A 72 -12.86 7.43 -4.21
CA LEU A 72 -13.71 6.23 -4.24
C LEU A 72 -13.04 5.02 -3.57
N ALA A 73 -11.70 5.02 -3.44
CA ALA A 73 -10.96 4.00 -2.70
C ALA A 73 -10.89 4.27 -1.18
N HIS A 74 -11.52 5.34 -0.67
CA HIS A 74 -11.48 5.73 0.73
C HIS A 74 -11.85 4.58 1.67
N HIS A 75 -11.04 4.34 2.73
CA HIS A 75 -11.11 3.20 3.66
C HIS A 75 -11.04 1.81 2.99
N GLY A 76 -10.60 1.76 1.74
CA GLY A 76 -10.45 0.55 0.95
C GLY A 76 -9.06 0.43 0.32
N VAL A 77 -9.02 -0.16 -0.87
CA VAL A 77 -7.81 -0.44 -1.64
C VAL A 77 -7.86 0.28 -2.98
N LEU A 78 -6.81 1.02 -3.29
CA LEU A 78 -6.51 1.50 -4.65
C LEU A 78 -5.41 0.60 -5.22
N PHE A 79 -5.74 -0.18 -6.23
CA PHE A 79 -4.82 -1.08 -6.91
C PHE A 79 -4.40 -0.50 -8.26
N LEU A 80 -3.10 -0.33 -8.45
CA LEU A 80 -2.49 0.13 -9.70
C LEU A 80 -1.70 -1.02 -10.32
N ASP A 81 -2.28 -1.68 -11.30
CA ASP A 81 -1.58 -2.73 -12.06
C ASP A 81 -0.65 -2.08 -13.09
N GLU A 82 0.49 -2.72 -13.39
CA GLU A 82 1.47 -2.22 -14.35
C GLU A 82 1.91 -0.77 -14.03
N LEU A 83 2.29 -0.49 -12.79
CA LEU A 83 2.59 0.84 -12.27
C LEU A 83 3.45 1.72 -13.20
N PRO A 84 4.54 1.23 -13.86
CA PRO A 84 5.34 2.06 -14.77
C PRO A 84 4.62 2.44 -16.08
N GLU A 85 3.46 1.86 -16.39
CA GLU A 85 2.70 2.20 -17.60
C GLU A 85 1.76 3.40 -17.40
N TYR A 86 1.52 3.80 -16.15
CA TYR A 86 0.81 5.05 -15.87
C TYR A 86 1.59 6.26 -16.33
N LYS A 87 0.88 7.31 -16.75
CA LYS A 87 1.50 8.61 -17.01
C LYS A 87 2.12 9.15 -15.72
N ARG A 88 3.32 9.73 -15.82
CA ARG A 88 4.04 10.28 -14.67
C ARG A 88 3.19 11.26 -13.87
N ASP A 89 2.48 12.16 -14.55
CA ASP A 89 1.61 13.14 -13.90
C ASP A 89 0.47 12.46 -13.10
N ALA A 90 -0.05 11.33 -13.59
CA ALA A 90 -1.07 10.55 -12.89
C ALA A 90 -0.53 9.89 -11.61
N LEU A 91 0.74 9.49 -11.61
CA LEU A 91 1.40 8.96 -10.42
C LEU A 91 1.74 10.06 -9.39
N GLU A 92 2.17 11.23 -9.85
CA GLU A 92 2.54 12.33 -8.96
C GLU A 92 1.36 12.87 -8.15
N VAL A 93 0.12 12.80 -8.68
CA VAL A 93 -1.07 13.27 -7.92
C VAL A 93 -1.40 12.37 -6.71
N LEU A 94 -0.87 11.14 -6.64
CA LEU A 94 -1.03 10.25 -5.49
C LEU A 94 -0.24 10.72 -4.25
N ARG A 95 0.78 11.57 -4.44
CA ARG A 95 1.69 11.96 -3.35
C ARG A 95 0.97 12.68 -2.22
N GLN A 96 0.09 13.61 -2.56
CA GLN A 96 -0.68 14.36 -1.57
C GLN A 96 -1.63 13.47 -0.77
N PRO A 97 -2.54 12.69 -1.37
CA PRO A 97 -3.47 11.88 -0.61
C PRO A 97 -2.80 10.78 0.22
N LEU A 98 -1.64 10.27 -0.19
CA LEU A 98 -0.86 9.32 0.60
C LEU A 98 -0.23 9.94 1.86
N GLU A 99 0.00 11.25 1.89
CA GLU A 99 0.50 11.97 3.06
C GLU A 99 -0.63 12.54 3.91
N ASP A 100 -1.56 13.22 3.26
CA ASP A 100 -2.58 14.06 3.94
C ASP A 100 -3.90 13.30 4.18
N GLY A 101 -4.13 12.17 3.51
CA GLY A 101 -5.38 11.41 3.59
C GLY A 101 -6.59 12.12 2.98
N HIS A 102 -6.37 13.15 2.18
CA HIS A 102 -7.40 13.86 1.42
C HIS A 102 -6.86 14.39 0.10
N ILE A 103 -7.76 14.76 -0.80
CA ILE A 103 -7.45 15.37 -2.08
C ILE A 103 -8.31 16.61 -2.30
N THR A 104 -7.71 17.70 -2.76
CA THR A 104 -8.42 18.96 -3.02
C THR A 104 -8.53 19.19 -4.53
N VAL A 105 -9.77 19.34 -4.99
CA VAL A 105 -10.11 19.67 -6.38
C VAL A 105 -10.46 21.15 -6.46
N SER A 106 -9.58 21.94 -7.02
CA SER A 106 -9.81 23.39 -7.21
C SER A 106 -10.33 23.68 -8.60
N ARG A 107 -11.34 24.57 -8.70
CA ARG A 107 -11.95 25.07 -9.93
C ARG A 107 -12.25 26.56 -9.78
N ALA A 108 -12.56 27.25 -10.87
CA ALA A 108 -12.90 28.67 -10.86
C ALA A 108 -14.06 29.01 -9.91
N GLN A 109 -14.97 28.08 -9.69
CA GLN A 109 -16.16 28.26 -8.82
C GLN A 109 -15.91 27.83 -7.36
N GLY A 110 -14.70 27.39 -6.98
CA GLY A 110 -14.36 26.99 -5.63
C GLY A 110 -13.49 25.74 -5.54
N SER A 111 -13.13 25.39 -4.31
CA SER A 111 -12.36 24.19 -3.99
C SER A 111 -13.20 23.23 -3.15
N VAL A 112 -13.17 21.95 -3.51
CA VAL A 112 -13.82 20.89 -2.75
C VAL A 112 -12.74 19.89 -2.32
N THR A 113 -12.75 19.52 -1.03
CA THR A 113 -11.83 18.52 -0.47
C THR A 113 -12.57 17.24 -0.23
N PHE A 114 -12.06 16.14 -0.80
CA PHE A 114 -12.58 14.80 -0.62
C PHE A 114 -11.64 13.97 0.26
N PRO A 115 -12.17 13.16 1.19
CA PRO A 115 -11.36 12.21 1.94
C PRO A 115 -10.72 11.17 1.00
N ALA A 116 -9.49 10.75 1.32
CA ALA A 116 -8.72 9.84 0.49
C ALA A 116 -7.74 9.01 1.33
N LYS A 117 -8.24 8.35 2.39
CA LYS A 117 -7.47 7.41 3.23
C LYS A 117 -7.65 6.01 2.64
N PHE A 118 -6.66 5.51 1.93
CA PHE A 118 -6.73 4.21 1.25
C PHE A 118 -5.42 3.45 1.41
N MET A 119 -5.47 2.13 1.22
CA MET A 119 -4.28 1.31 1.04
C MET A 119 -3.89 1.35 -0.44
N LEU A 120 -2.69 1.88 -0.75
CA LEU A 120 -2.14 1.79 -2.10
C LEU A 120 -1.47 0.43 -2.29
N VAL A 121 -1.94 -0.30 -3.27
CA VAL A 121 -1.31 -1.54 -3.74
C VAL A 121 -0.94 -1.34 -5.20
N ALA A 122 0.29 -1.68 -5.57
CA ALA A 122 0.73 -1.58 -6.95
C ALA A 122 1.41 -2.87 -7.39
N SER A 123 1.31 -3.20 -8.65
CA SER A 123 2.09 -4.27 -9.25
C SER A 123 2.91 -3.74 -10.41
N MET A 124 4.07 -4.35 -10.62
CA MET A 124 4.91 -4.05 -11.77
C MET A 124 5.71 -5.28 -12.18
N ASN A 125 6.22 -5.27 -13.40
CA ASN A 125 7.25 -6.19 -13.84
C ASN A 125 8.63 -5.59 -13.57
N PRO A 126 9.70 -6.40 -13.48
CA PRO A 126 11.05 -5.91 -13.22
C PRO A 126 11.66 -5.16 -14.43
N CYS A 127 11.10 -5.37 -15.63
CA CYS A 127 11.53 -4.74 -16.88
C CYS A 127 10.40 -4.79 -17.92
N PRO A 128 10.53 -4.14 -19.10
CA PRO A 128 9.50 -4.18 -20.14
C PRO A 128 9.13 -5.58 -20.64
N CYS A 129 10.09 -6.51 -20.74
CA CYS A 129 9.79 -7.90 -21.16
C CYS A 129 9.30 -8.78 -20.01
N GLY A 130 9.49 -8.39 -18.73
CA GLY A 130 9.03 -9.10 -17.54
C GLY A 130 10.00 -10.15 -16.98
N TYR A 131 11.13 -10.42 -17.63
CA TYR A 131 12.01 -11.55 -17.29
C TYR A 131 13.33 -11.16 -16.60
N PHE A 132 13.60 -9.88 -16.36
CA PHE A 132 14.79 -9.46 -15.64
C PHE A 132 14.80 -10.03 -14.22
N HIS A 133 15.86 -10.74 -13.85
CA HIS A 133 15.99 -11.49 -12.59
C HIS A 133 14.85 -12.48 -12.31
N SER A 134 14.13 -12.97 -13.33
CA SER A 134 13.02 -13.91 -13.12
C SER A 134 13.46 -15.28 -12.61
N GLY A 135 14.73 -15.67 -12.82
CA GLY A 135 15.21 -17.01 -12.52
C GLY A 135 14.57 -18.12 -13.38
N ASP A 136 13.80 -17.75 -14.41
CA ASP A 136 13.17 -18.71 -15.34
C ASP A 136 14.18 -19.11 -16.42
N PRO A 137 14.66 -20.38 -16.42
CA PRO A 137 15.64 -20.84 -17.39
C PRO A 137 15.07 -20.93 -18.83
N SER A 138 13.76 -20.89 -18.99
CA SER A 138 13.08 -20.96 -20.31
C SER A 138 12.91 -19.59 -20.97
N HIS A 139 13.09 -18.51 -20.22
CA HIS A 139 12.90 -17.15 -20.71
C HIS A 139 13.99 -16.19 -20.22
N GLU A 140 14.90 -15.83 -21.07
CA GLU A 140 15.94 -14.82 -20.78
C GLU A 140 15.44 -13.40 -21.03
N CYS A 141 15.89 -12.48 -20.19
CA CYS A 141 15.62 -11.06 -20.39
C CYS A 141 16.39 -10.49 -21.58
N ASN A 142 15.69 -9.97 -22.58
CA ASN A 142 16.27 -9.35 -23.78
C ASN A 142 16.37 -7.82 -23.69
N CYS A 143 16.05 -7.23 -22.53
CA CYS A 143 16.10 -5.77 -22.35
C CYS A 143 17.55 -5.30 -22.15
N THR A 144 17.91 -4.21 -22.81
CA THR A 144 19.18 -3.54 -22.53
C THR A 144 19.13 -2.85 -21.15
N PRO A 145 20.28 -2.61 -20.48
CA PRO A 145 20.31 -1.88 -19.21
C PRO A 145 19.64 -0.50 -19.31
N HIS A 146 19.79 0.19 -20.44
CA HIS A 146 19.15 1.49 -20.69
C HIS A 146 17.61 1.38 -20.75
N GLN A 147 17.07 0.32 -21.37
CA GLN A 147 15.62 0.09 -21.42
C GLN A 147 15.07 -0.19 -20.02
N ILE A 148 15.77 -0.98 -19.20
CA ILE A 148 15.38 -1.27 -17.82
C ILE A 148 15.40 0.01 -16.99
N ALA A 149 16.49 0.77 -17.01
CA ALA A 149 16.61 2.02 -16.27
C ALA A 149 15.52 3.03 -16.67
N ARG A 150 15.24 3.18 -17.97
CA ARG A 150 14.18 4.05 -18.49
C ARG A 150 12.78 3.60 -18.03
N TYR A 151 12.54 2.30 -17.95
CA TYR A 151 11.27 1.74 -17.48
C TYR A 151 11.07 2.02 -15.99
N LEU A 152 12.06 1.74 -15.16
CA LEU A 152 12.01 1.95 -13.72
C LEU A 152 11.95 3.44 -13.35
N SER A 153 12.63 4.32 -14.10
CA SER A 153 12.64 5.77 -13.85
C SER A 153 11.30 6.48 -14.08
N ARG A 154 10.29 5.77 -14.63
CA ARG A 154 8.92 6.30 -14.70
C ARG A 154 8.29 6.47 -13.32
N ILE A 155 8.73 5.68 -12.34
CA ILE A 155 8.31 5.81 -10.96
C ILE A 155 9.32 6.72 -10.24
N SER A 156 8.83 7.83 -9.68
CA SER A 156 9.71 8.77 -8.99
C SER A 156 10.15 8.23 -7.62
N GLY A 157 11.40 8.51 -7.23
CA GLY A 157 11.90 8.16 -5.89
C GLY A 157 10.98 8.64 -4.76
N PRO A 158 10.48 9.90 -4.78
CA PRO A 158 9.52 10.38 -3.78
C PRO A 158 8.21 9.58 -3.72
N LEU A 159 7.74 8.95 -4.81
CA LEU A 159 6.58 8.06 -4.77
C LEU A 159 6.95 6.70 -4.19
N LEU A 160 8.12 6.14 -4.58
CA LEU A 160 8.64 4.89 -4.01
C LEU A 160 8.82 4.97 -2.50
N ASP A 161 9.32 6.09 -2.01
CA ASP A 161 9.46 6.36 -0.58
C ASP A 161 8.11 6.30 0.18
N ARG A 162 6.98 6.32 -0.52
CA ARG A 162 5.64 6.23 0.09
C ARG A 162 5.07 4.83 0.17
N PHE A 163 5.69 3.86 -0.47
CA PHE A 163 5.37 2.45 -0.23
C PHE A 163 6.03 1.99 1.07
N ASP A 164 5.30 1.24 1.87
CA ASP A 164 5.81 0.70 3.14
C ASP A 164 6.60 -0.58 2.92
N MET A 165 6.21 -1.40 1.95
CA MET A 165 6.79 -2.72 1.67
C MET A 165 6.92 -2.95 0.16
N HIS A 166 8.00 -3.60 -0.25
CA HIS A 166 8.21 -4.14 -1.59
C HIS A 166 8.33 -5.66 -1.50
N ILE A 167 7.55 -6.38 -2.31
CA ILE A 167 7.49 -7.84 -2.28
C ILE A 167 7.77 -8.37 -3.68
N GLU A 168 8.73 -9.26 -3.81
CA GLU A 168 8.98 -9.99 -5.03
C GLU A 168 8.10 -11.23 -5.10
N VAL A 169 7.40 -11.39 -6.23
CA VAL A 169 6.55 -12.55 -6.49
C VAL A 169 7.23 -13.41 -7.55
N ASN A 170 7.83 -14.50 -7.10
CA ASN A 170 8.52 -15.44 -7.98
C ASN A 170 7.54 -16.25 -8.84
N PRO A 171 7.96 -16.70 -10.04
CA PRO A 171 7.19 -17.65 -10.83
C PRO A 171 6.90 -18.93 -10.04
N ILE A 172 5.70 -19.46 -10.22
CA ILE A 172 5.30 -20.72 -9.57
C ILE A 172 5.66 -21.87 -10.53
N SER A 173 6.40 -22.87 -10.04
CA SER A 173 6.70 -24.07 -10.84
C SER A 173 5.43 -24.89 -11.10
N PHE A 174 5.42 -25.67 -12.20
CA PHE A 174 4.29 -26.50 -12.58
C PHE A 174 3.93 -27.51 -11.48
N GLU A 175 4.92 -28.07 -10.78
CA GLU A 175 4.73 -29.01 -9.69
C GLU A 175 3.97 -28.39 -8.51
N LYS A 176 4.23 -27.10 -8.25
CA LYS A 176 3.50 -26.33 -7.21
C LYS A 176 2.09 -25.94 -7.64
N LEU A 177 1.85 -25.78 -8.94
CA LEU A 177 0.52 -25.50 -9.49
C LEU A 177 -0.39 -26.73 -9.49
N SER A 178 0.18 -27.92 -9.76
CA SER A 178 -0.54 -29.20 -9.81
C SER A 178 -0.69 -29.89 -8.45
N GLY A 179 0.07 -29.44 -7.45
CA GLY A 179 0.03 -29.98 -6.08
C GLY A 179 -1.15 -29.45 -5.28
N ASN A 180 -1.85 -30.34 -4.58
CA ASN A 180 -2.95 -30.02 -3.66
C ASN A 180 -2.42 -29.43 -2.33
N ARG A 181 -1.68 -28.31 -2.35
CA ARG A 181 -1.32 -27.60 -1.14
C ARG A 181 -2.39 -26.56 -0.86
N GLU A 182 -3.23 -26.84 0.10
CA GLU A 182 -4.08 -25.83 0.70
C GLU A 182 -3.18 -24.81 1.41
N GLY A 183 -3.16 -23.59 0.90
CA GLY A 183 -2.56 -22.45 1.60
C GLY A 183 -3.45 -21.99 2.75
N GLU A 184 -2.94 -21.08 3.56
CA GLU A 184 -3.72 -20.43 4.61
C GLU A 184 -4.99 -19.80 4.04
N SER A 185 -6.14 -20.04 4.68
CA SER A 185 -7.41 -19.52 4.18
C SER A 185 -7.54 -18.01 4.43
N SER A 186 -8.32 -17.30 3.61
CA SER A 186 -8.61 -15.88 3.84
C SER A 186 -9.31 -15.66 5.20
N ARG A 187 -10.01 -16.65 5.73
CA ARG A 187 -10.66 -16.61 7.04
C ARG A 187 -9.62 -16.58 8.16
N ASP A 188 -8.60 -17.44 8.09
CA ASP A 188 -7.56 -17.53 9.11
C ASP A 188 -6.67 -16.28 9.06
N MET A 189 -6.29 -15.81 7.86
CA MET A 189 -5.60 -14.54 7.66
C MET A 189 -6.39 -13.37 8.24
N LYS A 190 -7.72 -13.30 7.99
CA LYS A 190 -8.57 -12.24 8.54
C LYS A 190 -8.61 -12.30 10.07
N ALA A 191 -8.70 -13.48 10.65
CA ALA A 191 -8.70 -13.65 12.12
C ALA A 191 -7.40 -13.13 12.75
N ALA A 192 -6.25 -13.41 12.14
CA ALA A 192 -4.95 -12.87 12.57
C ALA A 192 -4.91 -11.33 12.47
N VAL A 193 -5.39 -10.77 11.35
CA VAL A 193 -5.46 -9.32 11.13
C VAL A 193 -6.39 -8.65 12.14
N ASP A 194 -7.56 -9.22 12.41
CA ASP A 194 -8.54 -8.69 13.37
C ASP A 194 -7.96 -8.70 14.81
N LYS A 195 -7.22 -9.77 15.18
CA LYS A 195 -6.53 -9.86 16.46
C LYS A 195 -5.46 -8.75 16.60
N ALA A 196 -4.61 -8.56 15.59
CA ALA A 196 -3.61 -7.50 15.59
C ALA A 196 -4.26 -6.12 15.65
N ARG A 197 -5.36 -5.91 14.92
CA ARG A 197 -6.14 -4.66 14.95
C ARG A 197 -6.71 -4.38 16.33
N ALA A 198 -7.23 -5.38 17.02
CA ALA A 198 -7.75 -5.24 18.39
C ALA A 198 -6.67 -4.76 19.36
N VAL A 199 -5.44 -5.31 19.26
CA VAL A 199 -4.29 -4.87 20.05
C VAL A 199 -3.95 -3.40 19.76
N GLN A 200 -3.97 -2.98 18.50
CA GLN A 200 -3.70 -1.59 18.12
C GLN A 200 -4.79 -0.64 18.65
N LEU A 201 -6.06 -1.01 18.53
CA LEU A 201 -7.16 -0.19 19.03
C LEU A 201 -7.11 -0.02 20.57
N GLU A 202 -6.79 -1.07 21.31
CA GLU A 202 -6.62 -0.96 22.76
C GLU A 202 -5.40 -0.08 23.12
N ARG A 203 -4.26 -0.24 22.41
CA ARG A 203 -3.04 0.59 22.59
C ARG A 203 -3.31 2.06 22.38
N TYR A 204 -4.19 2.40 21.44
CA TYR A 204 -4.46 3.78 21.01
C TYR A 204 -5.81 4.34 21.43
N LYS A 205 -6.59 3.64 22.27
CA LYS A 205 -7.99 3.98 22.62
C LYS A 205 -8.22 5.40 23.12
N LYS A 206 -7.18 6.05 23.67
CA LYS A 206 -7.24 7.44 24.12
C LYS A 206 -6.81 8.46 23.05
N LYS A 207 -6.65 8.03 21.79
CA LYS A 207 -6.15 8.85 20.68
C LYS A 207 -6.98 8.57 19.43
N SER A 208 -7.05 9.54 18.54
CA SER A 208 -7.69 9.38 17.22
C SER A 208 -6.77 8.62 16.24
N ILE A 209 -6.26 7.45 16.67
CA ILE A 209 -5.36 6.57 15.92
C ILE A 209 -5.95 5.18 15.94
N PHE A 210 -6.06 4.54 14.80
CA PHE A 210 -6.69 3.24 14.62
C PHE A 210 -5.72 2.15 14.15
N SER A 211 -4.50 2.54 13.74
CA SER A 211 -3.48 1.60 13.26
C SER A 211 -2.08 2.16 13.39
N ASN A 212 -1.08 1.26 13.38
CA ASN A 212 0.34 1.65 13.39
C ASN A 212 0.72 2.56 12.22
N ALA A 213 0.07 2.41 11.06
CA ALA A 213 0.31 3.25 9.89
C ALA A 213 0.08 4.74 10.13
N GLN A 214 -0.78 5.09 11.10
CA GLN A 214 -1.14 6.47 11.44
C GLN A 214 -0.21 7.11 12.50
N LEU A 215 0.79 6.39 13.00
CA LEU A 215 1.72 6.92 14.00
C LEU A 215 2.53 8.09 13.43
N SER A 216 2.52 9.22 14.12
CA SER A 216 3.45 10.32 13.86
C SER A 216 4.86 9.98 14.35
N SER A 217 5.88 10.74 13.93
CA SER A 217 7.28 10.51 14.35
C SER A 217 7.43 10.44 15.87
N ARG A 218 6.81 11.39 16.62
CA ARG A 218 6.82 11.38 18.09
C ARG A 218 6.16 10.12 18.69
N GLN A 219 5.18 9.56 18.02
CA GLN A 219 4.47 8.36 18.47
C GLN A 219 5.28 7.10 18.15
N ILE A 220 6.02 7.10 17.04
CA ILE A 220 6.96 6.02 16.70
C ILE A 220 7.98 5.87 17.82
N ASP A 221 8.61 6.95 18.28
CA ASP A 221 9.58 6.92 19.38
C ASP A 221 8.99 6.32 20.67
N LYS A 222 7.69 6.52 20.89
CA LYS A 222 6.98 6.00 22.06
C LYS A 222 6.60 4.52 21.95
N TYR A 223 6.07 4.11 20.78
CA TYR A 223 5.42 2.81 20.59
C TYR A 223 6.27 1.77 19.83
N CYS A 224 7.34 2.22 19.16
CA CYS A 224 8.28 1.38 18.45
C CYS A 224 9.67 1.46 19.08
N ARG A 225 9.74 1.24 20.40
CA ARG A 225 11.01 1.31 21.12
C ARG A 225 11.94 0.20 20.66
N LEU A 226 13.19 0.54 20.45
CA LEU A 226 14.25 -0.37 20.05
C LEU A 226 15.30 -0.49 21.15
N THR A 227 15.87 -1.66 21.32
CA THR A 227 17.07 -1.90 22.10
C THR A 227 18.29 -1.28 21.41
N ASP A 228 19.42 -1.18 22.10
CA ASP A 228 20.64 -0.60 21.50
C ASP A 228 21.21 -1.50 20.39
N SER A 229 21.07 -2.83 20.50
CA SER A 229 21.42 -3.78 19.42
C SER A 229 20.54 -3.57 18.18
N GLN A 230 19.23 -3.37 18.35
CA GLN A 230 18.30 -3.12 17.25
C GLN A 230 18.56 -1.76 16.56
N LYS A 231 18.97 -0.74 17.34
CA LYS A 231 19.41 0.54 16.76
C LYS A 231 20.65 0.41 15.89
N LEU A 232 21.58 -0.46 16.26
CA LEU A 232 22.75 -0.77 15.44
C LEU A 232 22.31 -1.52 14.16
N MET A 233 21.47 -2.54 14.28
CA MET A 233 20.94 -3.29 13.12
C MET A 233 20.28 -2.36 12.09
N ILE A 234 19.39 -1.47 12.52
CA ILE A 234 18.71 -0.56 11.59
C ILE A 234 19.66 0.51 11.02
N LYS A 235 20.69 0.94 11.79
CA LYS A 235 21.73 1.84 11.30
C LYS A 235 22.56 1.19 10.19
N ASP A 236 22.96 -0.07 10.37
CA ASP A 236 23.72 -0.81 9.36
C ASP A 236 22.87 -1.02 8.09
N ALA A 237 21.61 -1.39 8.24
CA ALA A 237 20.67 -1.49 7.12
C ALA A 237 20.47 -0.15 6.41
N PHE A 238 20.37 0.97 7.17
CA PHE A 238 20.21 2.31 6.62
C PHE A 238 21.39 2.68 5.71
N LEU A 239 22.61 2.38 6.14
CA LEU A 239 23.83 2.63 5.35
C LEU A 239 23.93 1.68 4.15
N ALA A 240 23.67 0.38 4.36
CA ALA A 240 23.80 -0.64 3.33
C ALA A 240 22.78 -0.47 2.20
N LEU A 241 21.57 -0.05 2.51
CA LEU A 241 20.46 0.10 1.56
C LEU A 241 20.21 1.55 1.11
N SER A 242 21.04 2.51 1.57
CA SER A 242 20.89 3.95 1.28
C SER A 242 19.47 4.46 1.56
N LEU A 243 18.88 4.06 2.69
CA LEU A 243 17.49 4.35 3.04
C LEU A 243 17.27 5.83 3.36
N SER A 244 16.09 6.33 3.03
CA SER A 244 15.66 7.68 3.41
C SER A 244 15.16 7.75 4.86
N ALA A 245 15.11 8.94 5.45
CA ALA A 245 14.51 9.15 6.77
C ALA A 245 13.02 8.70 6.83
N ARG A 246 12.30 8.77 5.69
CA ARG A 246 10.93 8.25 5.58
C ARG A 246 10.91 6.72 5.67
N ALA A 247 11.84 6.05 5.00
CA ALA A 247 11.98 4.59 5.06
C ALA A 247 12.20 4.09 6.49
N TYR A 248 13.01 4.80 7.30
CA TYR A 248 13.21 4.49 8.71
C TYR A 248 11.89 4.43 9.50
N SER A 249 11.06 5.47 9.38
CA SER A 249 9.78 5.51 10.08
C SER A 249 8.81 4.41 9.61
N ARG A 250 8.86 4.04 8.32
CA ARG A 250 8.04 2.96 7.75
C ARG A 250 8.47 1.60 8.26
N ILE A 251 9.78 1.31 8.25
CA ILE A 251 10.33 0.06 8.81
C ILE A 251 9.83 -0.14 10.25
N LEU A 252 9.88 0.90 11.09
CA LEU A 252 9.43 0.79 12.47
C LEU A 252 7.92 0.52 12.60
N ARG A 253 7.08 1.14 11.77
CA ARG A 253 5.64 0.85 11.74
C ARG A 253 5.34 -0.58 11.28
N VAL A 254 6.07 -1.06 10.28
CA VAL A 254 5.96 -2.44 9.77
C VAL A 254 6.42 -3.42 10.85
N ALA A 255 7.61 -3.23 11.45
CA ALA A 255 8.12 -4.08 12.53
C ALA A 255 7.15 -4.13 13.73
N ARG A 256 6.54 -2.99 14.11
CA ARG A 256 5.50 -2.98 15.15
C ARG A 256 4.26 -3.76 14.75
N THR A 257 3.90 -3.73 13.48
CA THR A 257 2.72 -4.47 12.98
C THR A 257 2.99 -5.97 12.93
N ILE A 258 4.20 -6.40 12.54
CA ILE A 258 4.61 -7.80 12.58
C ILE A 258 4.56 -8.31 14.04
N ALA A 259 5.12 -7.56 14.98
CA ALA A 259 5.05 -7.93 16.39
C ALA A 259 3.60 -8.00 16.93
N ASP A 260 2.69 -7.13 16.47
CA ASP A 260 1.27 -7.21 16.83
C ASP A 260 0.60 -8.46 16.25
N LEU A 261 0.97 -8.88 15.05
CA LEU A 261 0.48 -10.11 14.41
C LEU A 261 0.93 -11.36 15.17
N GLU A 262 2.15 -11.37 15.68
CA GLU A 262 2.71 -12.46 16.50
C GLU A 262 2.23 -12.40 17.96
N GLY A 263 1.61 -11.29 18.37
CA GLY A 263 1.11 -11.09 19.73
C GLY A 263 2.18 -10.64 20.73
N GLU A 264 3.32 -10.15 20.22
CA GLU A 264 4.45 -9.72 21.02
C GLU A 264 4.27 -8.26 21.49
N GLU A 265 4.55 -8.01 22.79
CA GLU A 265 4.47 -6.67 23.37
C GLU A 265 5.57 -5.75 22.84
N ASN A 266 6.78 -6.27 22.65
CA ASN A 266 7.94 -5.54 22.19
C ASN A 266 8.38 -5.99 20.79
N ILE A 267 8.98 -5.08 20.03
CA ILE A 267 9.61 -5.43 18.75
C ILE A 267 10.81 -6.32 19.02
N GLN A 268 10.84 -7.51 18.42
CA GLN A 268 11.98 -8.44 18.48
C GLN A 268 12.90 -8.20 17.27
N ASP A 269 14.11 -8.78 17.31
CA ASP A 269 15.10 -8.66 16.22
C ASP A 269 14.58 -9.27 14.91
N SER A 270 13.81 -10.37 14.99
CA SER A 270 13.15 -11.01 13.85
C SER A 270 12.19 -10.07 13.14
N HIS A 271 11.34 -9.35 13.92
CA HIS A 271 10.37 -8.41 13.35
C HIS A 271 11.04 -7.24 12.62
N LEU A 272 12.16 -6.77 13.18
CA LEU A 272 12.93 -5.68 12.57
C LEU A 272 13.66 -6.15 11.32
N ALA A 273 14.25 -7.35 11.34
CA ALA A 273 14.92 -7.95 10.20
C ALA A 273 13.94 -8.17 9.04
N GLU A 274 12.75 -8.72 9.31
CA GLU A 274 11.70 -8.90 8.32
C GLU A 274 11.22 -7.56 7.73
N ALA A 275 10.99 -6.55 8.57
CA ALA A 275 10.59 -5.22 8.10
C ALA A 275 11.66 -4.55 7.22
N ILE A 276 12.95 -4.76 7.51
CA ILE A 276 14.07 -4.29 6.69
C ILE A 276 14.09 -5.04 5.35
N GLN A 277 13.84 -6.35 5.36
CA GLN A 277 13.83 -7.17 4.14
C GLN A 277 12.81 -6.68 3.13
N TYR A 278 11.64 -6.19 3.56
CA TYR A 278 10.65 -5.58 2.68
C TYR A 278 11.12 -4.28 1.98
N ARG A 279 12.29 -3.77 2.33
CA ARG A 279 12.93 -2.60 1.68
C ARG A 279 14.19 -2.95 0.88
N SER A 280 14.59 -4.22 0.85
CA SER A 280 15.82 -4.66 0.15
C SER A 280 15.78 -4.39 -1.36
N LEU A 281 14.58 -4.42 -1.96
CA LEU A 281 14.37 -4.16 -3.40
C LEU A 281 14.62 -2.70 -3.79
N ASP A 282 14.63 -1.75 -2.83
CA ASP A 282 14.93 -0.33 -3.11
C ASP A 282 16.28 -0.18 -3.79
N ARG A 283 17.30 -0.85 -3.28
CA ARG A 283 18.66 -0.83 -3.84
C ARG A 283 18.77 -1.62 -5.13
N GLN A 284 18.08 -2.75 -5.25
CA GLN A 284 18.17 -3.64 -6.41
C GLN A 284 17.64 -2.99 -7.69
N TYR A 285 16.59 -2.20 -7.59
CA TYR A 285 15.89 -1.63 -8.75
C TYR A 285 16.06 -0.13 -8.90
N TRP A 286 16.34 0.61 -7.83
CA TRP A 286 16.40 2.08 -7.84
C TRP A 286 17.65 2.66 -7.17
N GLY A 287 18.59 1.82 -6.68
CA GLY A 287 19.88 2.21 -6.06
C GLY A 287 20.97 2.56 -7.08
#